data_659600c52923dd38c634a337d390123c
#
_entry.id   659600c52923dd38c634a337d390123c
#
_cell.length_a   1.000
_cell.length_b   1.000
_cell.length_c   1.000
_cell.angle_alpha   90.00
_cell.angle_beta   90.00
_cell.angle_gamma   90.00
#
_symmetry.space_group_name_H-M   'P 1'
#
loop_
_entity.id
_entity.type
_entity.pdbx_description
1 polymer ?
#
loop_
_entity_poly.entity_id
_entity_poly.type
_entity_poly.pdbx_seq_one_letter_code
_entity_poly.pdbx_strand_id
1 'polypeptide(L)'
;MSDSPTLLLRVATAWAVPGLGLLALPAGPDEALRAHALHTALPVEARLPGGGTAAGTATVEEIDRAGVSSYGLLLDLGALAAVPPDTEIWQVPSAGK
;
A
#
# COMPACT_ATOMS: atom_id res chain seq x y z
N MET A 1 -22.15 1.87 12.06
CA MET A 1 -20.80 2.37 11.78
C MET A 1 -19.88 1.24 11.38
N SER A 2 -19.37 1.28 10.22
CA SER A 2 -18.56 0.18 9.73
C SER A 2 -17.07 0.52 9.82
N ASP A 3 -16.31 -0.38 10.42
CA ASP A 3 -14.86 -0.29 10.45
C ASP A 3 -14.22 -1.35 9.58
N SER A 4 -14.95 -1.76 8.55
CA SER A 4 -14.46 -2.82 7.67
C SER A 4 -13.21 -2.38 6.92
N PRO A 5 -12.23 -3.26 6.78
CA PRO A 5 -11.07 -2.95 5.95
C PRO A 5 -11.47 -2.71 4.50
N THR A 6 -10.68 -1.89 3.84
CA THR A 6 -10.87 -1.57 2.42
C THR A 6 -9.62 -1.97 1.66
N LEU A 7 -9.78 -2.75 0.61
CA LEU A 7 -8.65 -3.12 -0.24
C LEU A 7 -8.17 -1.89 -1.00
N LEU A 8 -6.91 -1.51 -0.79
CA LEU A 8 -6.32 -0.38 -1.50
C LEU A 8 -5.67 -0.81 -2.79
N LEU A 9 -4.87 -1.88 -2.74
CA LEU A 9 -4.27 -2.42 -3.96
C LEU A 9 -3.84 -3.86 -3.75
N ARG A 10 -3.72 -4.56 -4.87
CA ARG A 10 -2.98 -5.81 -4.95
C ARG A 10 -1.65 -5.49 -5.61
N VAL A 11 -0.55 -5.94 -5.03
CA VAL A 11 0.79 -5.58 -5.48
C VAL A 11 1.12 -6.28 -6.79
N ALA A 12 1.45 -5.51 -7.82
CA ALA A 12 2.06 -6.04 -9.04
C ALA A 12 3.56 -6.15 -8.86
N THR A 13 4.16 -5.10 -8.34
CA THR A 13 5.59 -5.04 -8.09
C THR A 13 5.84 -4.08 -6.94
N ALA A 14 6.93 -4.32 -6.22
CA ALA A 14 7.35 -3.44 -5.14
C ALA A 14 8.86 -3.49 -5.03
N TRP A 15 9.43 -2.38 -4.60
CA TRP A 15 10.88 -2.32 -4.39
C TRP A 15 11.19 -1.37 -3.25
N ALA A 16 12.37 -1.57 -2.68
CA ALA A 16 12.82 -0.73 -1.57
C ALA A 16 13.28 0.64 -2.09
N VAL A 17 12.83 1.67 -1.39
CA VAL A 17 13.33 3.03 -1.59
C VAL A 17 14.13 3.36 -0.34
N PRO A 18 15.47 3.45 -0.46
CA PRO A 18 16.31 3.60 0.73
C PRO A 18 15.88 4.79 1.58
N GLY A 19 15.77 4.56 2.88
CA GLY A 19 15.38 5.58 3.83
C GLY A 19 13.90 5.89 3.89
N LEU A 20 13.07 5.30 2.98
CA LEU A 20 11.66 5.65 2.92
C LEU A 20 10.72 4.46 3.12
N GLY A 21 11.07 3.29 2.60
CA GLY A 21 10.23 2.12 2.74
C GLY A 21 10.11 1.34 1.44
N LEU A 22 8.95 0.71 1.22
CA LEU A 22 8.69 -0.09 0.03
C LEU A 22 7.68 0.64 -0.84
N LEU A 23 8.03 0.86 -2.10
CA LEU A 23 7.10 1.46 -3.04
C LEU A 23 6.39 0.35 -3.80
N ALA A 24 5.06 0.30 -3.68
CA ALA A 24 4.25 -0.76 -4.26
C ALA A 24 3.34 -0.19 -5.33
N LEU A 25 3.29 -0.87 -6.48
CA LEU A 25 2.43 -0.48 -7.59
C LEU A 25 1.27 -1.46 -7.72
N PRO A 26 0.07 -0.96 -8.07
CA PRO A 26 -1.10 -1.82 -8.18
C PRO A 26 -1.07 -2.71 -9.41
N ALA A 27 -1.65 -3.90 -9.28
CA ALA A 27 -1.77 -4.85 -10.38
C ALA A 27 -2.92 -4.49 -11.32
N GLY A 28 -3.80 -3.61 -10.91
CA GLY A 28 -4.95 -3.21 -11.71
C GLY A 28 -5.20 -1.73 -11.56
N PRO A 29 -6.46 -1.31 -11.73
CA PRO A 29 -6.79 0.10 -11.61
C PRO A 29 -6.43 0.65 -10.23
N ASP A 30 -6.11 1.92 -10.17
CA ASP A 30 -5.71 2.58 -8.93
C ASP A 30 -6.81 3.46 -8.35
N GLU A 31 -8.06 3.11 -8.62
CA GLU A 31 -9.20 3.94 -8.22
C GLU A 31 -9.30 4.11 -6.71
N ALA A 32 -9.03 3.04 -5.96
CA ALA A 32 -9.11 3.13 -4.50
C ALA A 32 -8.06 4.09 -3.96
N LEU A 33 -6.91 4.20 -4.63
CA LEU A 33 -5.87 5.13 -4.22
C LEU A 33 -6.22 6.57 -4.60
N ARG A 34 -6.85 6.74 -5.75
CA ARG A 34 -7.21 8.08 -6.24
C ARG A 34 -8.31 8.74 -5.41
N ALA A 35 -8.97 7.95 -4.56
CA ALA A 35 -9.92 8.50 -3.61
C ALA A 35 -9.24 9.29 -2.49
N HIS A 36 -7.93 9.20 -2.38
CA HIS A 36 -7.18 9.89 -1.33
C HIS A 36 -6.27 10.95 -1.94
N ALA A 37 -6.04 12.01 -1.20
CA ALA A 37 -5.07 13.02 -1.62
C ALA A 37 -3.66 12.43 -1.56
N LEU A 38 -2.79 12.94 -2.42
CA LEU A 38 -1.38 12.52 -2.39
C LEU A 38 -0.78 12.80 -1.01
N HIS A 39 0.10 11.90 -0.60
CA HIS A 39 0.84 11.95 0.67
C HIS A 39 -0.04 11.74 1.89
N THR A 40 -1.29 11.30 1.70
CA THR A 40 -2.13 10.90 2.82
C THR A 40 -1.56 9.62 3.45
N ALA A 41 -1.43 9.62 4.77
CA ALA A 41 -0.95 8.46 5.51
C ALA A 41 -2.16 7.64 5.98
N LEU A 42 -2.11 6.34 5.73
CA LEU A 42 -3.20 5.43 6.04
C LEU A 42 -2.68 4.26 6.87
N PRO A 43 -3.41 3.85 7.92
CA PRO A 43 -3.06 2.60 8.59
C PRO A 43 -3.42 1.42 7.69
N VAL A 44 -2.49 0.49 7.53
CA VAL A 44 -2.69 -0.62 6.59
C VAL A 44 -2.27 -1.94 7.19
N GLU A 45 -2.80 -2.99 6.58
CA GLU A 45 -2.37 -4.37 6.81
C GLU A 45 -2.02 -4.99 5.46
N ALA A 46 -0.80 -5.52 5.37
CA ALA A 46 -0.39 -6.29 4.21
C ALA A 46 -0.74 -7.74 4.45
N ARG A 47 -1.44 -8.36 3.50
CA ARG A 47 -1.80 -9.78 3.55
C ARG A 47 -1.04 -10.49 2.46
N LEU A 48 -0.07 -11.30 2.87
CA LEU A 48 0.83 -11.97 1.96
C LEU A 48 0.15 -13.17 1.31
N PRO A 49 0.52 -13.50 0.06
CA PRO A 49 -0.13 -14.64 -0.61
C PRO A 49 0.08 -15.96 0.13
N GLY A 50 1.17 -16.08 0.89
CA GLY A 50 1.41 -17.27 1.68
C GLY A 50 0.67 -17.33 3.00
N GLY A 51 -0.07 -16.29 3.36
CA GLY A 51 -0.90 -16.26 4.56
C GLY A 51 -0.41 -15.38 5.69
N GLY A 52 0.80 -14.88 5.64
CA GLY A 52 1.29 -13.98 6.67
C GLY A 52 0.69 -12.58 6.54
N THR A 53 0.73 -11.83 7.63
CA THR A 53 0.27 -10.44 7.63
C THR A 53 1.30 -9.54 8.29
N ALA A 54 1.27 -8.27 7.93
CA ALA A 54 2.12 -7.26 8.55
C ALA A 54 1.35 -5.95 8.61
N ALA A 55 1.39 -5.31 9.76
CA ALA A 55 0.73 -4.03 9.94
C ALA A 55 1.71 -2.89 9.77
N GLY A 56 1.22 -1.75 9.34
CA GLY A 56 2.06 -0.58 9.21
C GLY A 56 1.30 0.61 8.68
N THR A 57 2.02 1.49 8.00
CA THR A 57 1.48 2.72 7.46
C THR A 57 1.81 2.78 5.98
N ALA A 58 0.90 3.35 5.20
CA ALA A 58 1.15 3.61 3.78
C ALA A 58 0.84 5.07 3.49
N THR A 59 1.62 5.67 2.58
CA THR A 59 1.30 6.99 2.04
C THR A 59 1.00 6.86 0.56
N VAL A 60 0.02 7.62 0.11
CA VAL A 60 -0.40 7.62 -1.30
C VAL A 60 0.56 8.48 -2.10
N GLU A 61 1.16 7.90 -3.15
CA GLU A 61 2.15 8.58 -3.97
C GLU A 61 1.77 8.48 -5.43
N GLU A 62 2.24 9.44 -6.20
CA GLU A 62 2.09 9.44 -7.65
C GLU A 62 3.41 9.05 -8.28
N ILE A 63 3.37 8.06 -9.18
CA ILE A 63 4.57 7.54 -9.82
C ILE A 63 4.45 7.75 -11.33
N ASP A 64 5.49 8.37 -11.90
CA ASP A 64 5.56 8.64 -13.32
C ASP A 64 6.51 7.65 -13.96
N ARG A 65 6.01 6.85 -14.90
CA ARG A 65 6.84 5.89 -15.60
C ARG A 65 6.52 5.96 -17.08
N ALA A 66 7.54 6.26 -17.88
CA ALA A 66 7.42 6.31 -19.34
C ALA A 66 6.28 7.24 -19.79
N GLY A 67 6.09 8.35 -19.09
CA GLY A 67 5.06 9.31 -19.44
C GLY A 67 3.67 8.96 -18.94
N VAL A 68 3.55 7.83 -18.21
CA VAL A 68 2.27 7.42 -17.65
C VAL A 68 2.31 7.61 -16.15
N SER A 69 1.32 8.34 -15.63
CA SER A 69 1.21 8.62 -14.22
C SER A 69 0.24 7.64 -13.58
N SER A 70 0.65 7.05 -12.46
CA SER A 70 -0.21 6.16 -11.70
C SER A 70 0.00 6.38 -10.22
N TYR A 71 -0.98 5.97 -9.43
CA TYR A 71 -0.88 6.04 -7.98
C TYR A 71 -0.34 4.73 -7.44
N GLY A 72 0.46 4.83 -6.38
CA GLY A 72 0.96 3.69 -5.66
C GLY A 72 1.01 3.99 -4.18
N LEU A 73 1.57 3.06 -3.41
CA LEU A 73 1.70 3.22 -1.98
C LEU A 73 3.15 3.09 -1.57
N LEU A 74 3.59 4.03 -0.73
CA LEU A 74 4.87 3.90 -0.06
C LEU A 74 4.59 3.28 1.30
N LEU A 75 5.10 2.06 1.51
CA LEU A 75 4.75 1.23 2.66
C LEU A 75 5.85 1.27 3.70
N ASP A 76 5.43 1.41 4.96
CA ASP A 76 6.32 1.21 6.09
C ASP A 76 5.71 0.08 6.92
N LEU A 77 6.24 -1.11 6.76
CA LEU A 77 5.72 -2.31 7.38
C LEU A 77 6.65 -2.85 8.46
N GLY A 78 7.41 -1.97 9.09
CA GLY A 78 8.29 -2.36 10.18
C GLY A 78 9.40 -3.26 9.70
N ALA A 79 9.48 -4.47 10.26
CA ALA A 79 10.57 -5.39 9.94
C ALA A 79 10.42 -6.05 8.58
N LEU A 80 9.28 -5.93 7.92
CA LEU A 80 9.07 -6.57 6.62
C LEU A 80 9.78 -5.77 5.55
N ALA A 81 10.80 -6.37 4.93
CA ALA A 81 11.67 -5.66 4.00
C ALA A 81 11.26 -5.82 2.54
N ALA A 82 10.30 -6.68 2.23
CA ALA A 82 9.85 -6.90 0.86
C ALA A 82 8.45 -7.47 0.87
N VAL A 83 7.70 -7.18 -0.19
CA VAL A 83 6.39 -7.81 -0.39
C VAL A 83 6.37 -8.43 -1.79
N PRO A 84 5.95 -9.69 -1.90
CA PRO A 84 5.86 -10.32 -3.21
C PRO A 84 4.66 -9.83 -3.99
N PRO A 85 4.63 -10.07 -5.32
CA PRO A 85 3.42 -9.84 -6.09
C PRO A 85 2.23 -10.58 -5.48
N ASP A 86 1.05 -10.05 -5.71
CA ASP A 86 -0.22 -10.57 -5.20
C ASP A 86 -0.44 -10.34 -3.70
N THR A 87 0.50 -9.68 -3.02
CA THR A 87 0.22 -9.20 -1.66
C THR A 87 -0.91 -8.18 -1.73
N GLU A 88 -1.86 -8.28 -0.82
CA GLU A 88 -2.96 -7.32 -0.73
C GLU A 88 -2.68 -6.32 0.36
N ILE A 89 -2.88 -5.04 0.04
CA ILE A 89 -2.72 -3.96 1.01
C ILE A 89 -4.11 -3.43 1.34
N TRP A 90 -4.49 -3.59 2.59
CA TRP A 90 -5.81 -3.19 3.07
C TRP A 90 -5.68 -2.01 4.01
N GLN A 91 -6.55 -1.02 3.80
CA GLN A 91 -6.70 0.04 4.79
C GLN A 91 -7.51 -0.52 5.96
N VAL A 92 -7.01 -0.32 7.16
CA VAL A 92 -7.64 -0.85 8.36
C VAL A 92 -8.01 0.32 9.28
N PRO A 93 -8.95 0.11 10.20
CA PRO A 93 -9.26 1.16 11.17
C PRO A 93 -8.05 1.51 12.00
N SER A 94 -7.95 2.79 12.37
CA SER A 94 -6.89 3.22 13.26
C SER A 94 -7.05 2.53 14.61
N ALA A 95 -5.95 2.02 15.13
CA ALA A 95 -5.96 1.33 16.41
C ALA A 95 -5.96 2.27 17.60
N GLY A 96 -5.77 3.54 17.37
CA GLY A 96 -5.66 4.50 18.41
C GLY A 96 -6.93 4.62 19.18
N LYS A 97 -7.09 4.69 19.98
CA LYS A 97 -8.09 4.86 20.63
C LYS A 97 -8.62 5.65 20.86
#